data_884de95ff7893048d6990a55ff5810b8
#
_entry.id   884de95ff7893048d6990a55ff5810b8
#
_cell.length_a   1.000
_cell.length_b   1.000
_cell.length_c   1.000
_cell.angle_alpha   90.00
_cell.angle_beta   90.00
_cell.angle_gamma   90.00
#
_symmetry.space_group_name_H-M   'P 1'
#
loop_
_entity.id
_entity.type
_entity.pdbx_description
1 polymer ?
#
loop_
_entity_poly.entity_id
_entity_poly.type
_entity_poly.pdbx_seq_one_letter_code
_entity_poly.pdbx_strand_id
1 'polypeptide(L)'
;KEPNLIAVFVGVVLGLALGAIPFSFPGIDYPVKLGIAGGPIIVGILMGAFGPRLHMITYTTRSANLMLRGLGLSLYLACLGLDAGVHFFETVFRPEGLLWVGLGFAITFVPVVLVAMVALRFMKIDFGSLAGMLCGSMANPMALNYVNGTMDGDNPAVSYATVYPLSMFIRVILAQLILMLFI
;
A
#
# COMPACT_ATOMS: atom_id res chain seq x y z
N LYS A 1 -18.48 23.07 5.08
CA LYS A 1 -18.43 22.04 6.18
C LYS A 1 -16.96 21.87 6.54
N GLU A 2 -16.64 22.01 7.82
CA GLU A 2 -15.27 21.83 8.30
C GLU A 2 -14.88 20.35 8.23
N PRO A 3 -13.62 20.01 7.85
CA PRO A 3 -13.15 18.65 7.79
C PRO A 3 -13.10 18.04 9.21
N ASN A 4 -13.70 16.89 9.40
CA ASN A 4 -13.69 16.23 10.70
C ASN A 4 -12.45 15.34 10.84
N LEU A 5 -11.37 15.91 11.40
CA LEU A 5 -10.13 15.18 11.65
C LEU A 5 -10.27 14.12 12.76
N ILE A 6 -11.21 14.33 13.68
CA ILE A 6 -11.45 13.38 14.79
C ILE A 6 -11.81 12.01 14.25
N ALA A 7 -12.69 11.94 13.24
CA ALA A 7 -13.08 10.67 12.64
C ALA A 7 -11.89 9.92 12.02
N VAL A 8 -10.95 10.66 11.40
CA VAL A 8 -9.73 10.07 10.81
C VAL A 8 -8.84 9.48 11.90
N PHE A 9 -8.57 10.23 12.97
CA PHE A 9 -7.72 9.75 14.06
C PHE A 9 -8.36 8.60 14.84
N VAL A 10 -9.66 8.65 15.10
CA VAL A 10 -10.40 7.53 15.70
C VAL A 10 -10.30 6.30 14.83
N GLY A 11 -10.47 6.45 13.51
CA GLY A 11 -10.31 5.34 12.56
C GLY A 11 -8.91 4.73 12.60
N VAL A 12 -7.86 5.56 12.69
CA VAL A 12 -6.48 5.09 12.83
C VAL A 12 -6.27 4.32 14.12
N VAL A 13 -6.72 4.87 15.26
CA VAL A 13 -6.59 4.21 16.59
C VAL A 13 -7.32 2.87 16.62
N LEU A 14 -8.57 2.83 16.15
CA LEU A 14 -9.34 1.59 16.06
C LEU A 14 -8.69 0.59 15.10
N GLY A 15 -8.11 1.08 14.01
CA GLY A 15 -7.39 0.25 13.05
C GLY A 15 -6.12 -0.35 13.65
N LEU A 16 -5.34 0.43 14.39
CA LEU A 16 -4.16 -0.07 15.08
C LEU A 16 -4.54 -1.11 16.15
N ALA A 17 -5.61 -0.84 16.91
CA ALA A 17 -6.13 -1.79 17.89
C ALA A 17 -6.56 -3.10 17.22
N LEU A 18 -7.31 -3.04 16.11
CA LEU A 18 -7.70 -4.23 15.33
C LEU A 18 -6.48 -4.97 14.77
N GLY A 19 -5.50 -4.22 14.26
CA GLY A 19 -4.26 -4.78 13.70
C GLY A 19 -3.38 -5.51 14.73
N ALA A 20 -3.48 -5.11 16.01
CA ALA A 20 -2.75 -5.71 17.11
C ALA A 20 -3.38 -7.01 17.64
N ILE A 21 -4.66 -7.27 17.33
CA ILE A 21 -5.37 -8.47 17.80
C ILE A 21 -4.76 -9.73 17.17
N PRO A 22 -4.28 -10.69 17.99
CA PRO A 22 -3.81 -11.96 17.49
C PRO A 22 -5.01 -12.87 17.18
N PHE A 23 -5.16 -13.28 15.93
CA PHE A 23 -6.15 -14.26 15.51
C PHE A 23 -5.53 -15.66 15.54
N SER A 24 -6.00 -16.53 16.44
CA SER A 24 -5.57 -17.92 16.50
C SER A 24 -6.51 -18.77 15.66
N PHE A 25 -5.97 -19.45 14.65
CA PHE A 25 -6.73 -20.40 13.85
C PHE A 25 -6.38 -21.83 14.27
N PRO A 26 -7.36 -22.74 14.38
CA PRO A 26 -7.09 -24.14 14.68
C PRO A 26 -6.21 -24.74 13.57
N GLY A 27 -5.04 -25.27 13.96
CA GLY A 27 -4.05 -25.84 13.04
C GLY A 27 -2.87 -24.92 12.68
N ILE A 28 -2.80 -23.75 13.27
CA ILE A 28 -1.69 -22.80 13.10
C ILE A 28 -1.12 -22.49 14.48
N ASP A 29 0.15 -22.85 14.72
CA ASP A 29 0.81 -22.66 16.02
C ASP A 29 1.14 -21.18 16.33
N TYR A 30 1.11 -20.32 15.33
CA TYR A 30 1.42 -18.90 15.47
C TYR A 30 0.18 -18.02 15.25
N PRO A 31 -0.08 -17.03 16.13
CA PRO A 31 -1.21 -16.11 15.97
C PRO A 31 -0.98 -15.20 14.76
N VAL A 32 -1.91 -15.22 13.82
CA VAL A 32 -1.92 -14.33 12.64
C VAL A 32 -2.42 -12.96 13.08
N LYS A 33 -1.66 -11.90 12.81
CA LYS A 33 -2.06 -10.51 13.08
C LYS A 33 -2.26 -9.77 11.77
N LEU A 34 -3.27 -8.92 11.70
CA LEU A 34 -3.47 -8.04 10.55
C LEU A 34 -2.34 -6.99 10.41
N GLY A 35 -1.64 -6.75 11.50
CA GLY A 35 -0.51 -5.83 11.54
C GLY A 35 -0.92 -4.36 11.54
N ILE A 36 0.10 -3.50 11.68
CA ILE A 36 -0.06 -2.04 11.77
C ILE A 36 -0.63 -1.44 10.48
N ALA A 37 -0.41 -2.08 9.33
CA ALA A 37 -0.93 -1.61 8.04
C ALA A 37 -2.33 -2.15 7.74
N GLY A 38 -2.58 -3.45 7.98
CA GLY A 38 -3.85 -4.09 7.61
C GLY A 38 -5.04 -3.61 8.43
N GLY A 39 -4.86 -3.44 9.74
CA GLY A 39 -5.93 -2.98 10.62
C GLY A 39 -6.54 -1.64 10.22
N PRO A 40 -5.75 -0.55 10.07
CA PRO A 40 -6.26 0.75 9.66
C PRO A 40 -6.91 0.77 8.27
N ILE A 41 -6.43 -0.05 7.32
CA ILE A 41 -7.06 -0.18 6.00
C ILE A 41 -8.46 -0.76 6.13
N ILE A 42 -8.63 -1.85 6.88
CA ILE A 42 -9.94 -2.49 7.08
C ILE A 42 -10.91 -1.54 7.80
N VAL A 43 -10.47 -0.93 8.91
CA VAL A 43 -11.30 0.03 9.64
C VAL A 43 -11.65 1.24 8.78
N GLY A 44 -10.71 1.76 8.00
CA GLY A 44 -10.95 2.87 7.08
C GLY A 44 -12.01 2.54 6.02
N ILE A 45 -11.97 1.35 5.43
CA ILE A 45 -12.97 0.86 4.49
C ILE A 45 -14.34 0.73 5.16
N LEU A 46 -14.40 0.12 6.36
CA LEU A 46 -15.64 -0.06 7.12
C LEU A 46 -16.24 1.29 7.52
N MET A 47 -15.43 2.22 8.02
CA MET A 47 -15.89 3.57 8.36
C MET A 47 -16.36 4.35 7.14
N GLY A 48 -15.69 4.20 6.00
CA GLY A 48 -16.13 4.81 4.73
C GLY A 48 -17.44 4.24 4.22
N ALA A 49 -17.64 2.93 4.32
CA ALA A 49 -18.84 2.24 3.83
C ALA A 49 -20.05 2.40 4.78
N PHE A 50 -19.82 2.27 6.08
CA PHE A 50 -20.90 2.22 7.09
C PHE A 50 -21.04 3.51 7.92
N GLY A 51 -20.00 4.35 7.97
CA GLY A 51 -20.01 5.58 8.74
C GLY A 51 -21.22 6.48 8.47
N PRO A 52 -21.60 6.75 7.20
CA PRO A 52 -22.79 7.53 6.89
C PRO A 52 -24.09 6.90 7.41
N ARG A 53 -24.18 5.57 7.45
CA ARG A 53 -25.36 4.84 7.97
C ARG A 53 -25.45 4.89 9.49
N LEU A 54 -24.31 5.02 10.17
CA LEU A 54 -24.23 5.13 11.63
C LEU A 54 -24.28 6.58 12.13
N HIS A 55 -24.67 7.53 11.26
CA HIS A 55 -24.70 8.97 11.54
C HIS A 55 -23.34 9.55 12.00
N MET A 56 -22.25 8.85 11.69
CA MET A 56 -20.91 9.35 11.94
C MET A 56 -20.52 10.39 10.88
N ILE A 57 -20.10 11.56 11.34
CA ILE A 57 -19.61 12.62 10.45
C ILE A 57 -18.19 12.25 10.02
N THR A 58 -18.05 11.42 8.99
CA THR A 58 -16.77 11.01 8.40
C THR A 58 -16.34 11.90 7.23
N TYR A 59 -17.05 13.02 7.04
CA TYR A 59 -16.79 13.91 5.92
C TYR A 59 -15.44 14.62 6.07
N THR A 60 -14.59 14.43 5.10
CA THR A 60 -13.32 15.16 4.94
C THR A 60 -13.31 15.81 3.56
N THR A 61 -12.88 17.07 3.45
CA THR A 61 -12.73 17.72 2.14
C THR A 61 -11.64 17.02 1.34
N ARG A 62 -11.77 17.00 0.01
CA ARG A 62 -10.75 16.39 -0.88
C ARG A 62 -9.37 16.97 -0.62
N SER A 63 -9.27 18.30 -0.43
CA SER A 63 -8.01 18.99 -0.13
C SER A 63 -7.39 18.56 1.19
N ALA A 64 -8.18 18.46 2.26
CA ALA A 64 -7.70 17.99 3.56
C ALA A 64 -7.22 16.54 3.50
N ASN A 65 -7.94 15.67 2.76
CA ASN A 65 -7.56 14.28 2.59
C ASN A 65 -6.23 14.13 1.81
N LEU A 66 -6.05 14.91 0.74
CA LEU A 66 -4.80 14.93 -0.02
C LEU A 66 -3.62 15.45 0.82
N MET A 67 -3.86 16.49 1.64
CA MET A 67 -2.84 17.02 2.54
C MET A 67 -2.44 16.00 3.61
N LEU A 68 -3.40 15.36 4.28
CA LEU A 68 -3.13 14.32 5.28
C LEU A 68 -2.39 13.12 4.68
N ARG A 69 -2.78 12.70 3.46
CA ARG A 69 -2.10 11.65 2.73
C ARG A 69 -0.64 12.03 2.42
N GLY A 70 -0.41 13.24 1.94
CA GLY A 70 0.94 13.73 1.63
C GLY A 70 1.81 13.80 2.87
N LEU A 71 1.28 14.32 3.98
CA LEU A 71 1.98 14.42 5.26
C LEU A 71 2.28 13.04 5.84
N GLY A 72 1.31 12.14 5.86
CA GLY A 72 1.50 10.77 6.32
C GLY A 72 2.54 10.01 5.50
N LEU A 73 2.52 10.16 4.17
CA LEU A 73 3.50 9.55 3.28
C LEU A 73 4.92 10.12 3.52
N SER A 74 5.05 11.43 3.67
CA SER A 74 6.34 12.07 3.92
C SER A 74 6.95 11.63 5.26
N LEU A 75 6.14 11.57 6.32
CA LEU A 75 6.59 11.10 7.63
C LEU A 75 6.99 9.61 7.58
N TYR A 76 6.18 8.79 6.92
CA TYR A 76 6.49 7.37 6.75
C TYR A 76 7.83 7.16 6.02
N LEU A 77 8.05 7.85 4.90
CA LEU A 77 9.29 7.75 4.15
C LEU A 77 10.48 8.30 4.92
N ALA A 78 10.30 9.37 5.69
CA ALA A 78 11.35 9.93 6.55
C ALA A 78 11.75 8.93 7.65
N CYS A 79 10.80 8.30 8.32
CA CYS A 79 11.08 7.27 9.34
C CYS A 79 11.80 6.07 8.73
N LEU A 80 11.35 5.58 7.57
CA LEU A 80 12.03 4.49 6.86
C LEU A 80 13.46 4.87 6.44
N GLY A 81 13.65 6.09 5.94
CA GLY A 81 14.96 6.57 5.53
C GLY A 81 15.92 6.70 6.71
N LEU A 82 15.45 7.16 7.86
CA LEU A 82 16.25 7.25 9.06
C LEU A 82 16.63 5.86 9.59
N ASP A 83 15.68 4.93 9.65
CA ASP A 83 15.92 3.56 10.12
C ASP A 83 16.89 2.81 9.20
N ALA A 84 16.63 2.81 7.89
CA ALA A 84 17.47 2.17 6.90
C ALA A 84 18.86 2.84 6.77
N GLY A 85 18.94 4.15 6.95
CA GLY A 85 20.15 4.94 6.74
C GLY A 85 21.30 4.58 7.69
N VAL A 86 20.97 4.19 8.93
CA VAL A 86 21.97 3.88 9.98
C VAL A 86 22.95 2.77 9.53
N HIS A 87 22.43 1.74 8.87
CA HIS A 87 23.24 0.57 8.47
C HIS A 87 23.36 0.41 6.94
N PHE A 88 22.93 1.42 6.18
CA PHE A 88 22.86 1.33 4.73
C PHE A 88 24.21 1.01 4.09
N PHE A 89 25.23 1.80 4.41
CA PHE A 89 26.56 1.63 3.81
C PHE A 89 27.20 0.31 4.22
N GLU A 90 27.07 -0.10 5.47
CA GLU A 90 27.61 -1.37 5.97
C GLU A 90 26.94 -2.58 5.32
N THR A 91 25.66 -2.48 5.01
CA THR A 91 24.87 -3.58 4.43
C THR A 91 25.04 -3.68 2.93
N VAL A 92 24.96 -2.55 2.21
CA VAL A 92 24.96 -2.53 0.75
C VAL A 92 26.34 -2.82 0.16
N PHE A 93 27.42 -2.32 0.78
CA PHE A 93 28.79 -2.50 0.26
C PHE A 93 29.45 -3.83 0.65
N ARG A 94 28.72 -4.73 1.29
CA ARG A 94 29.14 -6.14 1.42
C ARG A 94 28.88 -6.90 0.11
N PRO A 95 29.67 -7.95 -0.21
CA PRO A 95 29.42 -8.79 -1.39
C PRO A 95 27.99 -9.36 -1.43
N GLU A 96 27.46 -9.76 -0.28
CA GLU A 96 26.11 -10.24 -0.11
C GLU A 96 25.06 -9.15 -0.32
N GLY A 97 25.35 -7.91 0.10
CA GLY A 97 24.48 -6.75 -0.09
C GLY A 97 24.28 -6.39 -1.56
N LEU A 98 25.35 -6.45 -2.36
CA LEU A 98 25.27 -6.25 -3.81
C LEU A 98 24.42 -7.31 -4.49
N LEU A 99 24.52 -8.56 -4.04
CA LEU A 99 23.65 -9.64 -4.53
C LEU A 99 22.18 -9.38 -4.18
N TRP A 100 21.88 -8.93 -2.97
CA TRP A 100 20.53 -8.58 -2.55
C TRP A 100 19.95 -7.40 -3.35
N VAL A 101 20.77 -6.39 -3.65
CA VAL A 101 20.35 -5.28 -4.51
C VAL A 101 20.02 -5.78 -5.92
N GLY A 102 20.86 -6.65 -6.49
CA GLY A 102 20.63 -7.27 -7.80
C GLY A 102 19.36 -8.13 -7.83
N LEU A 103 19.16 -8.96 -6.81
CA LEU A 103 17.94 -9.78 -6.67
C LEU A 103 16.70 -8.90 -6.47
N GLY A 104 16.79 -7.86 -5.63
CA GLY A 104 15.71 -6.91 -5.41
C GLY A 104 15.30 -6.18 -6.70
N PHE A 105 16.30 -5.77 -7.49
CA PHE A 105 16.06 -5.19 -8.81
C PHE A 105 15.36 -6.18 -9.74
N ALA A 106 15.86 -7.41 -9.83
CA ALA A 106 15.26 -8.44 -10.68
C ALA A 106 13.82 -8.78 -10.28
N ILE A 107 13.56 -8.97 -8.98
CA ILE A 107 12.23 -9.26 -8.43
C ILE A 107 11.24 -8.11 -8.68
N THR A 108 11.73 -6.88 -8.72
CA THR A 108 10.87 -5.71 -8.98
C THR A 108 10.67 -5.48 -10.48
N PHE A 109 11.73 -5.51 -11.26
CA PHE A 109 11.71 -5.14 -12.67
C PHE A 109 11.10 -6.22 -13.56
N VAL A 110 11.51 -7.48 -13.38
CA VAL A 110 11.07 -8.58 -14.25
C VAL A 110 9.56 -8.79 -14.24
N PRO A 111 8.87 -8.89 -13.09
CA PRO A 111 7.41 -9.05 -13.08
C PRO A 111 6.67 -7.85 -13.69
N VAL A 112 7.13 -6.63 -13.44
CA VAL A 112 6.51 -5.42 -14.00
C VAL A 112 6.57 -5.43 -15.52
N VAL A 113 7.75 -5.71 -16.09
CA VAL A 113 7.94 -5.77 -17.55
C VAL A 113 7.12 -6.92 -18.16
N LEU A 114 7.14 -8.10 -17.55
CA LEU A 114 6.36 -9.24 -18.04
C LEU A 114 4.86 -8.97 -18.03
N VAL A 115 4.32 -8.45 -16.91
CA VAL A 115 2.90 -8.11 -16.81
C VAL A 115 2.54 -7.01 -17.80
N ALA A 116 3.39 -5.98 -17.96
CA ALA A 116 3.17 -4.92 -18.93
C ALA A 116 3.11 -5.46 -20.37
N MET A 117 4.06 -6.32 -20.76
CA MET A 117 4.08 -6.93 -22.09
C MET A 117 2.85 -7.77 -22.34
N VAL A 118 2.46 -8.62 -21.38
CA VAL A 118 1.28 -9.47 -21.49
C VAL A 118 0.00 -8.63 -21.60
N ALA A 119 -0.15 -7.63 -20.75
CA ALA A 119 -1.33 -6.78 -20.72
C ALA A 119 -1.50 -5.97 -22.03
N LEU A 120 -0.42 -5.38 -22.53
CA LEU A 120 -0.45 -4.63 -23.80
C LEU A 120 -0.66 -5.53 -25.01
N ARG A 121 -0.01 -6.72 -25.03
CA ARG A 121 -0.03 -7.60 -26.22
C ARG A 121 -1.29 -8.44 -26.33
N PHE A 122 -1.78 -8.95 -25.19
CA PHE A 122 -2.88 -9.94 -25.20
C PHE A 122 -4.20 -9.35 -24.69
N MET A 123 -4.17 -8.46 -23.69
CA MET A 123 -5.38 -7.93 -23.10
C MET A 123 -5.86 -6.63 -23.75
N LYS A 124 -5.03 -6.01 -24.61
CA LYS A 124 -5.33 -4.74 -25.32
C LYS A 124 -5.78 -3.61 -24.36
N ILE A 125 -5.23 -3.59 -23.16
CA ILE A 125 -5.50 -2.53 -22.18
C ILE A 125 -4.78 -1.27 -22.65
N ASP A 126 -5.43 -0.11 -22.53
CA ASP A 126 -4.79 1.16 -22.82
C ASP A 126 -3.62 1.43 -21.87
N PHE A 127 -2.60 2.11 -22.37
CA PHE A 127 -1.36 2.34 -21.62
C PHE A 127 -1.58 3.12 -20.32
N GLY A 128 -2.53 4.08 -20.31
CA GLY A 128 -2.86 4.84 -19.10
C GLY A 128 -3.44 3.97 -17.99
N SER A 129 -4.41 3.13 -18.32
CA SER A 129 -5.00 2.17 -17.38
C SER A 129 -3.95 1.17 -16.88
N LEU A 130 -3.11 0.66 -17.78
CA LEU A 130 -2.04 -0.25 -17.40
C LEU A 130 -1.03 0.40 -16.45
N ALA A 131 -0.59 1.61 -16.75
CA ALA A 131 0.33 2.35 -15.87
C ALA A 131 -0.28 2.57 -14.47
N GLY A 132 -1.57 2.91 -14.40
CA GLY A 132 -2.30 3.02 -13.15
C GLY A 132 -2.38 1.70 -12.38
N MET A 133 -2.68 0.59 -13.07
CA MET A 133 -2.70 -0.75 -12.47
C MET A 133 -1.33 -1.16 -11.91
N LEU A 134 -0.25 -0.93 -12.65
CA LEU A 134 1.11 -1.22 -12.21
C LEU A 134 1.49 -0.38 -10.99
N CYS A 135 1.22 0.94 -11.02
CA CYS A 135 1.42 1.81 -9.86
C CYS A 135 0.61 1.34 -8.64
N GLY A 136 -0.62 0.89 -8.85
CA GLY A 136 -1.49 0.35 -7.80
C GLY A 136 -0.98 -0.98 -7.24
N SER A 137 -0.54 -1.88 -8.11
CA SER A 137 0.03 -3.17 -7.71
C SER A 137 1.34 -3.01 -6.93
N MET A 138 2.14 -2.00 -7.24
CA MET A 138 3.37 -1.67 -6.53
C MET A 138 3.13 -0.80 -5.28
N ALA A 139 1.90 -0.37 -5.03
CA ALA A 139 1.54 0.58 -3.97
C ALA A 139 2.37 1.88 -4.04
N ASN A 140 2.64 2.35 -5.25
CA ASN A 140 3.51 3.50 -5.50
C ASN A 140 2.72 4.74 -5.96
N PRO A 141 2.28 5.61 -5.03
CA PRO A 141 1.55 6.83 -5.37
C PRO A 141 2.43 7.90 -6.04
N MET A 142 3.74 7.85 -5.83
CA MET A 142 4.69 8.78 -6.47
C MET A 142 4.74 8.53 -7.97
N ALA A 143 4.85 7.26 -8.38
CA ALA A 143 4.80 6.87 -9.78
C ALA A 143 3.45 7.25 -10.42
N LEU A 144 2.33 7.09 -9.68
CA LEU A 144 1.03 7.53 -10.15
C LEU A 144 0.98 9.04 -10.39
N ASN A 145 1.55 9.85 -9.50
CA ASN A 145 1.59 11.30 -9.68
C ASN A 145 2.36 11.69 -10.95
N TYR A 146 3.46 11.00 -11.24
CA TYR A 146 4.21 11.19 -12.48
C TYR A 146 3.37 10.81 -13.71
N VAL A 147 2.70 9.65 -13.67
CA VAL A 147 1.83 9.20 -14.77
C VAL A 147 0.69 10.19 -15.03
N ASN A 148 0.03 10.67 -13.96
CA ASN A 148 -1.05 11.67 -14.09
C ASN A 148 -0.55 13.04 -14.60
N GLY A 149 0.73 13.36 -14.40
CA GLY A 149 1.34 14.58 -14.93
C GLY A 149 1.79 14.48 -16.39
N THR A 150 1.95 13.25 -16.91
CA THR A 150 2.45 12.99 -18.28
C THR A 150 1.37 12.50 -19.24
N MET A 151 0.25 12.03 -18.71
CA MET A 151 -0.85 11.47 -19.50
C MET A 151 -2.15 12.22 -19.25
N ASP A 152 -2.88 12.47 -20.33
CA ASP A 152 -4.21 13.06 -20.23
C ASP A 152 -5.26 12.05 -19.81
N GLY A 153 -6.19 12.49 -18.96
CA GLY A 153 -7.34 11.70 -18.52
C GLY A 153 -7.19 11.08 -17.12
N ASP A 154 -8.31 10.57 -16.60
CA ASP A 154 -8.41 10.02 -15.23
C ASP A 154 -8.17 8.51 -15.17
N ASN A 155 -7.95 7.84 -16.30
CA ASN A 155 -7.79 6.39 -16.39
C ASN A 155 -6.70 5.83 -15.46
N PRO A 156 -5.50 6.44 -15.36
CA PRO A 156 -4.48 5.95 -14.46
C PRO A 156 -4.90 6.00 -12.98
N ALA A 157 -5.53 7.09 -12.56
CA ALA A 157 -5.98 7.27 -11.18
C ALA A 157 -7.10 6.30 -10.81
N VAL A 158 -8.05 6.06 -11.70
CA VAL A 158 -9.16 5.10 -11.52
C VAL A 158 -8.62 3.68 -11.41
N SER A 159 -7.74 3.30 -12.33
CA SER A 159 -7.12 1.96 -12.35
C SER A 159 -6.26 1.70 -11.11
N TYR A 160 -5.50 2.71 -10.68
CA TYR A 160 -4.76 2.67 -9.43
C TYR A 160 -5.68 2.43 -8.22
N ALA A 161 -6.75 3.22 -8.11
CA ALA A 161 -7.68 3.14 -6.99
C ALA A 161 -8.39 1.77 -6.90
N THR A 162 -8.57 1.10 -8.02
CA THR A 162 -9.17 -0.24 -8.09
C THR A 162 -8.20 -1.32 -7.63
N VAL A 163 -6.94 -1.27 -8.07
CA VAL A 163 -5.95 -2.32 -7.84
C VAL A 163 -5.26 -2.18 -6.47
N TYR A 164 -5.00 -0.95 -6.03
CA TYR A 164 -4.23 -0.67 -4.82
C TYR A 164 -4.76 -1.36 -3.54
N PRO A 165 -6.06 -1.29 -3.18
CA PRO A 165 -6.56 -1.91 -1.96
C PRO A 165 -6.40 -3.43 -1.98
N LEU A 166 -6.69 -4.04 -3.14
CA LEU A 166 -6.59 -5.49 -3.33
C LEU A 166 -5.13 -5.96 -3.24
N SER A 167 -4.21 -5.24 -3.87
CA SER A 167 -2.79 -5.59 -3.85
C SER A 167 -2.19 -5.47 -2.44
N MET A 168 -2.60 -4.45 -1.67
CA MET A 168 -2.16 -4.29 -0.28
C MET A 168 -2.66 -5.43 0.60
N PHE A 169 -3.93 -5.81 0.46
CA PHE A 169 -4.50 -6.94 1.19
C PHE A 169 -3.78 -8.25 0.88
N ILE A 170 -3.59 -8.55 -0.40
CA ILE A 170 -2.88 -9.76 -0.84
C ILE A 170 -1.43 -9.79 -0.30
N ARG A 171 -0.72 -8.67 -0.33
CA ARG A 171 0.66 -8.59 0.18
C ARG A 171 0.75 -8.93 1.66
N VAL A 172 -0.16 -8.43 2.48
CA VAL A 172 -0.17 -8.72 3.93
C VAL A 172 -0.36 -10.22 4.17
N ILE A 173 -1.32 -10.83 3.46
CA ILE A 173 -1.58 -12.28 3.57
C ILE A 173 -0.39 -13.10 3.07
N LEU A 174 0.16 -12.77 1.88
CA LEU A 174 1.30 -13.49 1.32
C LEU A 174 2.54 -13.38 2.20
N ALA A 175 2.83 -12.20 2.77
CA ALA A 175 3.95 -12.03 3.68
C ALA A 175 3.82 -12.94 4.90
N GLN A 176 2.62 -13.02 5.49
CA GLN A 176 2.37 -13.89 6.63
C GLN A 176 2.46 -15.39 6.27
N LEU A 177 1.93 -15.77 5.10
CA LEU A 177 2.02 -17.15 4.62
C LEU A 177 3.49 -17.57 4.37
N ILE A 178 4.30 -16.67 3.78
CA ILE A 178 5.72 -16.95 3.56
C ILE A 178 6.45 -17.12 4.90
N LEU A 179 6.23 -16.20 5.85
CA LEU A 179 6.82 -16.34 7.19
C LEU A 179 6.43 -17.66 7.86
N MET A 180 5.18 -18.07 7.73
CA MET A 180 4.68 -19.32 8.30
C MET A 180 5.27 -20.57 7.64
N LEU A 181 5.61 -20.51 6.34
CA LEU A 181 6.18 -21.64 5.59
C LEU A 181 7.70 -21.81 5.83
N PHE A 182 8.41 -20.73 6.18
CA PHE A 182 9.87 -20.71 6.25
C PHE A 182 10.43 -20.52 7.66
N ILE A 183 9.59 -20.24 8.64
CA ILE A 183 9.94 -20.10 10.05
C ILE A 183 9.12 -21.09 10.89
#